data_5e53beead000ea46f3ef343d4f2fd489
#
_entry.id   5e53beead000ea46f3ef343d4f2fd489
#
_cell.length_a   1.000
_cell.length_b   1.000
_cell.length_c   1.000
_cell.angle_alpha   90.00
_cell.angle_beta   90.00
_cell.angle_gamma   90.00
#
_symmetry.space_group_name_H-M   'P 1'
#
loop_
_entity.id
_entity.type
_entity.pdbx_description
1 polymer ?
#
loop_
_entity_poly.entity_id
_entity_poly.type
_entity_poly.pdbx_seq_one_letter_code
_entity_poly.pdbx_strand_id
1 'polypeptide(L)'
;MRVKVLAEAAYRVVGVMSKDSCPALEFLTQGEKSTASVRAGMVRMIAEVASQGLNGVPTSWHHEADKRNGIYEFIKGPLRLFFFKGSNGDIAVCTSGVRKSGNKADKAAVSKAIDLKLAYTQALANKTYEVVEDENE
;
A
#
# COMPACT_ATOMS: atom_id res chain seq x y z
N MET A 1 1.16 -15.66 -3.80
CA MET A 1 1.30 -14.17 -3.92
C MET A 1 2.60 -13.74 -3.26
N ARG A 2 3.36 -12.94 -3.94
CA ARG A 2 4.62 -12.40 -3.42
C ARG A 2 4.41 -10.96 -3.00
N VAL A 3 4.95 -10.59 -1.85
CA VAL A 3 4.89 -9.23 -1.33
C VAL A 3 6.27 -8.77 -0.92
N LYS A 4 6.48 -7.47 -0.90
CA LYS A 4 7.72 -6.84 -0.45
C LYS A 4 7.43 -5.97 0.76
N VAL A 5 8.27 -6.01 1.78
CA VAL A 5 8.11 -5.18 2.96
C VAL A 5 8.45 -3.73 2.61
N LEU A 6 7.50 -2.83 2.84
CA LEU A 6 7.69 -1.39 2.64
C LEU A 6 8.14 -0.71 3.94
N ALA A 7 7.62 -1.18 5.07
CA ALA A 7 8.02 -0.71 6.39
C ALA A 7 7.66 -1.77 7.42
N GLU A 8 8.50 -1.91 8.44
CA GLU A 8 8.26 -2.86 9.52
C GLU A 8 8.74 -2.30 10.85
N ALA A 9 7.87 -2.36 11.85
CA ALA A 9 8.15 -1.99 13.23
C ALA A 9 7.27 -2.85 14.11
N ALA A 10 6.36 -2.27 14.90
CA ALA A 10 5.37 -3.06 15.63
C ALA A 10 4.44 -3.81 14.68
N TYR A 11 4.19 -3.22 13.51
CA TYR A 11 3.36 -3.79 12.44
C TYR A 11 4.14 -3.79 11.15
N ARG A 12 3.61 -4.50 10.16
CA ARG A 12 4.25 -4.58 8.85
C ARG A 12 3.34 -3.98 7.79
N VAL A 13 3.93 -3.15 6.91
CA VAL A 13 3.28 -2.63 5.71
C VAL A 13 3.99 -3.25 4.51
N VAL A 14 3.23 -3.90 3.65
CA VAL A 14 3.77 -4.61 2.50
C VAL A 14 3.19 -4.07 1.19
N GLY A 15 3.89 -4.33 0.08
CA GLY A 15 3.42 -4.05 -1.26
C GLY A 15 3.31 -5.33 -2.07
N VAL A 16 2.23 -5.49 -2.82
CA VAL A 16 2.04 -6.67 -3.66
C VAL A 16 2.99 -6.60 -4.85
N MET A 17 3.68 -7.71 -5.11
CA MET A 17 4.56 -7.83 -6.27
C MET A 17 3.76 -8.18 -7.52
N SER A 18 4.21 -7.63 -8.65
CA SER A 18 3.74 -8.00 -9.98
C SER A 18 4.95 -8.45 -10.77
N LYS A 19 5.11 -9.75 -10.98
CA LYS A 19 6.32 -10.33 -11.56
C LYS A 19 7.54 -9.92 -10.72
N ASP A 20 8.49 -9.21 -11.30
CA ASP A 20 9.73 -8.81 -10.63
C ASP A 20 9.69 -7.39 -10.06
N SER A 21 8.55 -6.75 -10.09
CA SER A 21 8.40 -5.36 -9.63
C SER A 21 7.39 -5.27 -8.49
N CYS A 22 7.49 -4.18 -7.73
CA CYS A 22 6.53 -3.84 -6.68
C CYS A 22 5.95 -2.47 -7.01
N PRO A 23 4.74 -2.41 -7.59
CA PRO A 23 4.15 -1.14 -8.00
C PRO A 23 4.09 -0.09 -6.89
N ALA A 24 3.76 -0.51 -5.66
CA ALA A 24 3.72 0.42 -4.53
C ALA A 24 5.10 1.02 -4.24
N LEU A 25 6.15 0.20 -4.24
CA LEU A 25 7.50 0.68 -3.99
C LEU A 25 7.96 1.61 -5.10
N GLU A 26 7.70 1.24 -6.35
CA GLU A 26 8.03 2.10 -7.49
C GLU A 26 7.31 3.44 -7.41
N PHE A 27 6.03 3.43 -7.04
CA PHE A 27 5.26 4.66 -6.86
C PHE A 27 5.89 5.57 -5.80
N LEU A 28 6.38 5.00 -4.70
CA LEU A 28 6.98 5.75 -3.60
C LEU A 28 8.37 6.28 -3.93
N THR A 29 9.13 5.58 -4.76
CA THR A 29 10.56 5.89 -4.99
C THR A 29 10.85 6.46 -6.37
N GLN A 30 9.95 6.34 -7.32
CA GLN A 30 10.15 6.77 -8.70
C GLN A 30 9.04 7.74 -9.11
N GLY A 31 9.36 8.68 -9.96
CA GLY A 31 8.38 9.62 -10.48
C GLY A 31 8.99 10.98 -10.76
N GLU A 32 8.13 11.95 -10.98
CA GLU A 32 8.54 13.30 -11.31
C GLU A 32 9.26 13.99 -10.15
N LYS A 33 10.23 14.81 -10.51
CA LYS A 33 10.99 15.61 -9.54
C LYS A 33 10.08 16.52 -8.72
N SER A 34 9.00 17.01 -9.34
CA SER A 34 8.04 17.90 -8.69
C SER A 34 7.28 17.23 -7.53
N THR A 35 7.18 15.90 -7.50
CA THR A 35 6.50 15.15 -6.44
C THR A 35 7.47 14.43 -5.48
N ALA A 36 8.77 14.63 -5.65
CA ALA A 36 9.77 13.90 -4.84
C ALA A 36 9.58 14.14 -3.34
N SER A 37 9.32 15.38 -2.93
CA SER A 37 9.12 15.73 -1.54
C SER A 37 7.86 15.08 -0.97
N VAL A 38 6.77 15.03 -1.76
CA VAL A 38 5.51 14.41 -1.35
C VAL A 38 5.69 12.90 -1.22
N ARG A 39 6.41 12.27 -2.15
CA ARG A 39 6.70 10.84 -2.06
C ARG A 39 7.52 10.51 -0.82
N ALA A 40 8.54 11.30 -0.52
CA ALA A 40 9.33 11.13 0.70
C ALA A 40 8.45 11.29 1.96
N GLY A 41 7.50 12.22 1.93
CA GLY A 41 6.53 12.40 3.00
C GLY A 41 5.64 11.19 3.18
N MET A 42 5.20 10.58 2.08
CA MET A 42 4.38 9.36 2.15
C MET A 42 5.18 8.17 2.69
N VAL A 43 6.45 8.04 2.34
CA VAL A 43 7.32 7.00 2.91
C VAL A 43 7.40 7.16 4.44
N ARG A 44 7.54 8.38 4.94
CA ARG A 44 7.56 8.64 6.39
C ARG A 44 6.22 8.30 7.04
N MET A 45 5.09 8.60 6.37
CA MET A 45 3.76 8.23 6.86
C MET A 45 3.65 6.71 7.03
N ILE A 46 4.09 5.96 6.04
CA ILE A 46 4.03 4.49 6.05
C ILE A 46 4.89 3.93 7.19
N ALA A 47 6.07 4.51 7.41
CA ALA A 47 6.91 4.11 8.54
C ALA A 47 6.23 4.39 9.88
N GLU A 48 5.52 5.50 9.98
CA GLU A 48 4.78 5.84 11.20
C GLU A 48 3.59 4.89 11.41
N VAL A 49 2.90 4.51 10.35
CA VAL A 49 1.82 3.52 10.41
C VAL A 49 2.37 2.18 10.90
N ALA A 50 3.53 1.77 10.41
CA ALA A 50 4.17 0.53 10.87
C ALA A 50 4.53 0.58 12.35
N SER A 51 4.86 1.76 12.86
CA SER A 51 5.20 1.96 14.27
C SER A 51 3.97 2.05 15.16
N GLN A 52 2.97 2.87 14.77
CA GLN A 52 1.85 3.26 15.62
C GLN A 52 0.54 2.55 15.30
N GLY A 53 0.43 1.90 14.16
CA GLY A 53 -0.81 1.33 13.67
C GLY A 53 -1.68 2.37 12.96
N LEU A 54 -2.68 1.90 12.22
CA LEU A 54 -3.59 2.77 11.49
C LEU A 54 -4.41 3.69 12.40
N ASN A 55 -4.74 3.21 13.60
CA ASN A 55 -5.50 3.99 14.57
C ASN A 55 -4.63 4.93 15.40
N GLY A 56 -3.31 4.80 15.30
CA GLY A 56 -2.35 5.61 16.05
C GLY A 56 -1.83 6.81 15.29
N VAL A 57 -2.26 7.02 14.05
CA VAL A 57 -1.85 8.13 13.19
C VAL A 57 -3.03 9.04 12.91
N PRO A 58 -2.80 10.29 12.44
CA PRO A 58 -3.90 11.19 12.13
C PRO A 58 -4.90 10.60 11.14
N THR A 59 -6.18 10.84 11.38
CA THR A 59 -7.26 10.31 10.53
C THR A 59 -7.21 10.85 9.10
N SER A 60 -6.58 12.01 8.91
CA SER A 60 -6.44 12.62 7.59
C SER A 60 -5.44 11.91 6.68
N TRP A 61 -4.62 10.99 7.23
CA TRP A 61 -3.59 10.28 6.47
C TRP A 61 -4.14 9.17 5.59
N HIS A 62 -5.30 8.64 5.94
CA HIS A 62 -5.93 7.58 5.17
C HIS A 62 -7.44 7.63 5.31
N HIS A 63 -8.14 7.13 4.30
CA HIS A 63 -9.58 6.96 4.38
C HIS A 63 -10.03 5.85 3.45
N GLU A 64 -11.32 5.50 3.55
CA GLU A 64 -11.91 4.47 2.71
C GLU A 64 -12.08 4.98 1.29
N ALA A 65 -11.51 4.25 0.31
CA ALA A 65 -11.72 4.51 -1.11
C ALA A 65 -12.92 3.73 -1.62
N ASP A 66 -13.15 2.53 -1.08
CA ASP A 66 -14.31 1.70 -1.36
C ASP A 66 -14.70 0.99 -0.07
N LYS A 67 -15.66 1.54 0.62
CA LYS A 67 -16.10 1.04 1.92
C LYS A 67 -16.63 -0.39 1.84
N ARG A 68 -17.42 -0.68 0.81
CA ARG A 68 -18.06 -1.97 0.64
C ARG A 68 -17.05 -3.11 0.53
N ASN A 69 -15.95 -2.85 -0.16
CA ASN A 69 -14.93 -3.86 -0.43
C ASN A 69 -13.70 -3.74 0.46
N GLY A 70 -13.70 -2.80 1.40
CA GLY A 70 -12.59 -2.64 2.34
C GLY A 70 -11.29 -2.16 1.69
N ILE A 71 -11.40 -1.27 0.72
CA ILE A 71 -10.23 -0.65 0.09
C ILE A 71 -10.05 0.75 0.65
N TYR A 72 -8.82 1.05 1.01
CA TYR A 72 -8.42 2.33 1.62
C TYR A 72 -7.38 3.01 0.75
N GLU A 73 -7.10 4.26 1.04
CA GLU A 73 -5.99 4.96 0.41
C GLU A 73 -5.22 5.79 1.44
N PHE A 74 -3.88 5.78 1.32
CA PHE A 74 -3.03 6.74 2.00
C PHE A 74 -3.03 8.03 1.19
N ILE A 75 -3.06 9.17 1.86
CA ILE A 75 -3.19 10.48 1.23
C ILE A 75 -2.02 11.37 1.61
N LYS A 76 -1.31 11.87 0.60
CA LYS A 76 -0.28 12.88 0.81
C LYS A 76 -0.27 13.81 -0.39
N GLY A 77 -0.70 15.07 -0.20
CA GLY A 77 -0.84 16.01 -1.32
C GLY A 77 -1.71 15.42 -2.40
N PRO A 78 -1.26 15.45 -3.66
CA PRO A 78 -2.04 14.87 -4.78
C PRO A 78 -1.86 13.36 -4.93
N LEU A 79 -1.04 12.72 -4.09
CA LEU A 79 -0.74 11.31 -4.23
C LEU A 79 -1.69 10.44 -3.41
N ARG A 80 -2.07 9.31 -3.98
CA ARG A 80 -2.90 8.30 -3.34
C ARG A 80 -2.26 6.94 -3.52
N LEU A 81 -2.10 6.20 -2.42
CA LEU A 81 -1.59 4.83 -2.45
C LEU A 81 -2.67 3.92 -1.88
N PHE A 82 -3.22 3.05 -2.73
CA PHE A 82 -4.32 2.16 -2.34
C PHE A 82 -3.81 0.97 -1.54
N PHE A 83 -4.59 0.58 -0.54
CA PHE A 83 -4.26 -0.58 0.28
C PHE A 83 -5.53 -1.23 0.83
N PHE A 84 -5.39 -2.45 1.29
CA PHE A 84 -6.39 -3.11 2.12
C PHE A 84 -5.72 -3.61 3.40
N LYS A 85 -6.52 -3.88 4.43
CA LYS A 85 -5.99 -4.41 5.70
C LYS A 85 -5.69 -5.88 5.53
N GLY A 86 -4.50 -6.29 5.95
CA GLY A 86 -4.05 -7.66 5.83
C GLY A 86 -4.26 -8.47 7.10
N SER A 87 -3.52 -9.55 7.23
CA SER A 87 -3.57 -10.48 8.35
C SER A 87 -2.15 -10.80 8.81
N ASN A 88 -2.04 -11.45 9.97
CA ASN A 88 -0.75 -11.97 10.47
C ASN A 88 0.35 -10.92 10.57
N GLY A 89 -0.01 -9.71 11.03
CA GLY A 89 0.93 -8.62 11.20
C GLY A 89 1.01 -7.67 10.02
N ASP A 90 0.42 -8.00 8.87
CA ASP A 90 0.32 -7.11 7.72
C ASP A 90 -0.82 -6.12 7.97
N ILE A 91 -0.50 -4.95 8.51
CA ILE A 91 -1.51 -3.95 8.85
C ILE A 91 -2.08 -3.27 7.59
N ALA A 92 -1.26 -3.14 6.56
CA ALA A 92 -1.66 -2.60 5.28
C ALA A 92 -0.95 -3.36 4.16
N VAL A 93 -1.71 -3.77 3.15
CA VAL A 93 -1.21 -4.42 1.95
C VAL A 93 -1.44 -3.46 0.79
N CYS A 94 -0.37 -2.81 0.33
CA CYS A 94 -0.44 -1.77 -0.68
C CYS A 94 -0.46 -2.36 -2.08
N THR A 95 -1.24 -1.78 -2.96
CA THR A 95 -1.43 -2.29 -4.32
C THR A 95 -0.81 -1.37 -5.36
N SER A 96 -1.37 -0.21 -5.59
CA SER A 96 -0.84 0.73 -6.57
C SER A 96 -1.14 2.16 -6.14
N GLY A 97 -0.43 3.11 -6.73
CA GLY A 97 -0.61 4.51 -6.45
C GLY A 97 -1.02 5.29 -7.69
N VAL A 98 -1.67 6.42 -7.46
CA VAL A 98 -2.04 7.34 -8.52
C VAL A 98 -1.82 8.78 -8.07
N ARG A 99 -1.63 9.67 -9.03
CA ARG A 99 -1.69 11.11 -8.79
C ARG A 99 -3.13 11.54 -9.07
N LYS A 100 -3.81 12.01 -8.04
CA LYS A 100 -5.20 12.40 -8.15
C LYS A 100 -5.34 13.73 -8.89
N SER A 101 -6.19 13.73 -9.92
CA SER A 101 -6.55 14.94 -10.66
C SER A 101 -8.06 15.06 -10.66
N GLY A 102 -8.62 15.65 -9.60
CA GLY A 102 -10.07 15.80 -9.46
C GLY A 102 -10.60 15.08 -8.23
N ASN A 103 -11.91 15.02 -8.07
CA ASN A 103 -12.57 14.53 -6.87
C ASN A 103 -12.98 13.06 -6.91
N LYS A 104 -12.84 12.40 -8.06
CA LYS A 104 -13.28 11.01 -8.20
C LYS A 104 -12.15 10.06 -7.86
N ALA A 105 -12.49 8.97 -7.16
CA ALA A 105 -11.57 7.88 -6.94
C ALA A 105 -11.21 7.22 -8.29
N ASP A 106 -10.00 6.70 -8.40
CA ASP A 106 -9.57 5.98 -9.59
C ASP A 106 -10.22 4.59 -9.57
N LYS A 107 -11.23 4.40 -10.42
CA LYS A 107 -12.00 3.16 -10.46
C LYS A 107 -11.15 1.95 -10.85
N ALA A 108 -10.22 2.13 -11.77
CA ALA A 108 -9.36 1.03 -12.23
C ALA A 108 -8.42 0.59 -11.11
N ALA A 109 -7.84 1.53 -10.37
CA ALA A 109 -6.96 1.23 -9.26
C ALA A 109 -7.71 0.54 -8.11
N VAL A 110 -8.93 0.99 -7.81
CA VAL A 110 -9.77 0.39 -6.79
C VAL A 110 -10.17 -1.03 -7.20
N SER A 111 -10.57 -1.23 -8.45
CA SER A 111 -10.95 -2.55 -8.96
C SER A 111 -9.79 -3.54 -8.86
N LYS A 112 -8.59 -3.10 -9.22
CA LYS A 112 -7.39 -3.91 -9.10
C LYS A 112 -7.08 -4.27 -7.64
N ALA A 113 -7.28 -3.32 -6.73
CA ALA A 113 -7.06 -3.55 -5.31
C ALA A 113 -8.04 -4.61 -4.77
N ILE A 114 -9.29 -4.59 -5.23
CA ILE A 114 -10.29 -5.60 -4.85
C ILE A 114 -9.84 -6.99 -5.29
N ASP A 115 -9.38 -7.12 -6.54
CA ASP A 115 -8.89 -8.39 -7.07
C ASP A 115 -7.68 -8.89 -6.28
N LEU A 116 -6.77 -8.00 -5.94
CA LEU A 116 -5.57 -8.36 -5.18
C LEU A 116 -5.91 -8.74 -3.73
N LYS A 117 -6.94 -8.14 -3.16
CA LYS A 117 -7.42 -8.51 -1.82
C LYS A 117 -7.93 -9.95 -1.81
N LEU A 118 -8.70 -10.33 -2.83
CA LEU A 118 -9.16 -11.72 -2.98
C LEU A 118 -7.98 -12.66 -3.17
N ALA A 119 -7.01 -12.29 -4.00
CA ALA A 119 -5.82 -13.11 -4.24
C ALA A 119 -4.98 -13.26 -2.96
N TYR A 120 -4.88 -12.21 -2.15
CA TYR A 120 -4.19 -12.26 -0.87
C TYR A 120 -4.85 -13.25 0.08
N THR A 121 -6.16 -13.18 0.21
CA THR A 121 -6.92 -14.10 1.07
C THR A 121 -6.74 -15.55 0.62
N GLN A 122 -6.79 -15.79 -0.68
CA GLN A 122 -6.58 -17.13 -1.24
C GLN A 122 -5.15 -17.62 -1.02
N ALA A 123 -4.16 -16.74 -1.17
CA ALA A 123 -2.76 -17.09 -0.97
C ALA A 123 -2.48 -17.48 0.48
N LEU A 124 -3.10 -16.80 1.44
CA LEU A 124 -2.98 -17.20 2.84
C LEU A 124 -3.61 -18.57 3.10
N ALA A 125 -4.81 -18.80 2.55
CA ALA A 125 -5.50 -20.08 2.72
C ALA A 125 -4.73 -21.24 2.07
N ASN A 126 -4.12 -21.00 0.92
CA ASN A 126 -3.38 -22.01 0.14
C ASN A 126 -1.91 -22.10 0.54
N LYS A 127 -1.46 -21.27 1.49
CA LYS A 127 -0.05 -21.22 1.93
C LYS A 127 0.91 -20.88 0.79
N THR A 128 0.47 -20.03 -0.12
CA THR A 128 1.27 -19.54 -1.25
C THR A 128 1.67 -18.07 -1.10
N TYR A 129 1.46 -17.51 0.09
CA TYR A 129 1.91 -16.17 0.46
C TYR A 129 3.40 -16.19 0.77
N GLU A 130 4.16 -15.31 0.14
CA GLU A 130 5.61 -15.26 0.31
C GLU A 130 6.10 -13.82 0.43
N VAL A 131 6.92 -13.56 1.43
CA VAL A 131 7.60 -12.27 1.57
C VAL A 131 8.93 -12.35 0.85
N VAL A 132 9.11 -11.46 -0.15
CA VAL A 132 10.34 -11.42 -0.93
C VAL A 132 11.37 -10.57 -0.20
N GLU A 133 12.55 -11.11 0.00
CA GLU A 133 13.65 -10.40 0.62
C GLU A 133 14.62 -9.86 -0.44
N ASP A 134 15.29 -8.74 -0.10
CA ASP A 134 16.30 -8.20 -0.99
C ASP A 134 17.53 -9.12 -1.01
N GLU A 135 17.99 -9.43 -2.21
CA GLU A 135 19.15 -10.28 -2.41
C GLU A 135 20.49 -9.54 -2.29
N ASN A 136 20.44 -8.23 -2.14
CA ASN A 136 21.62 -7.35 -2.16
C ASN A 136 22.05 -6.89 -0.76
N GLU A 137 22.03 -7.76 0.17
CA GLU A 137 22.50 -7.42 1.51
C GLU A 137 23.98 -7.63 1.70
#